data_c3759bca5ff987fe26f005078c5083e6
#
_entry.id   c3759bca5ff987fe26f005078c5083e6
#
_cell.length_a   1.000
_cell.length_b   1.000
_cell.length_c   1.000
_cell.angle_alpha   90.00
_cell.angle_beta   90.00
_cell.angle_gamma   90.00
#
_symmetry.space_group_name_H-M   'P 1'
#
loop_
_entity.id
_entity.type
_entity.pdbx_description
1 polymer ?
#
loop_
_entity_poly.entity_id
_entity_poly.type
_entity_poly.pdbx_seq_one_letter_code
_entity_poly.pdbx_strand_id
1 'polypeptide(L)'
;MKKFSMRVVLIISVLFIAFGSANVSIAQERDTTNKLPEEELGSLDTSNLIAEEVAQEKPAEVENLEEIPTTDELMQNPDVREQPVADSDDSDLTVVSSGAYWTIYRNTANGEYSMRMFGNVPSSRPTAWNSYLKSIKHIEIEEATLTGSFASYFRNNVFTVLESVRIERSNLSGVTSFEMAFYSPTLQKVIIRDNDYPTAPSLRTTEYMFGYTHKLTELDVSGLDTSAVTNMNCMFNYCSVLEELDVSNFDTSSVTTMRDMFGSSGKLEKLDVSNFDTSSVTTMQAMFYGCTSLEELDVSNFDTNSVTNMSYMFYNCAGLEELDVSNFDTSSVTNMYGTFVGCNSLEELDVSNFDTSSVTTMQAMFNACRALEKLDVSNFDTSSVTTMQAMFENCTGLGELDVSNFDTSSVTTMAYMFDGCTSLEELDLSNFDTSSVTTMAYMFQNCTALKSLYLDNFTTPKTMTGMFTGTTALTYLFASHNLRAFDGLANT
;
A
#
# COMPACT_ATOMS: atom_id res chain seq x y z
N MET A 1 -30.05 -44.62 -19.87
CA MET A 1 -30.72 -43.58 -20.68
C MET A 1 -29.88 -42.33 -20.52
N LYS A 2 -29.07 -42.02 -21.53
CA LYS A 2 -28.23 -40.82 -21.52
C LYS A 2 -29.14 -39.60 -21.69
N LYS A 3 -29.14 -38.67 -20.73
CA LYS A 3 -29.81 -37.39 -20.89
C LYS A 3 -29.02 -36.57 -21.91
N PHE A 4 -29.58 -36.32 -23.08
CA PHE A 4 -29.06 -35.32 -24.01
C PHE A 4 -29.36 -33.95 -23.42
N SER A 5 -28.32 -33.21 -23.04
CA SER A 5 -28.43 -31.78 -22.77
C SER A 5 -28.66 -31.08 -24.11
N MET A 6 -29.76 -30.36 -24.24
CA MET A 6 -30.09 -29.63 -25.44
C MET A 6 -29.35 -28.32 -25.39
N ARG A 7 -28.24 -28.21 -26.13
CA ARG A 7 -27.49 -26.95 -26.28
C ARG A 7 -28.22 -26.04 -27.25
N VAL A 8 -28.49 -24.81 -26.84
CA VAL A 8 -29.00 -23.77 -27.74
C VAL A 8 -27.79 -23.06 -28.34
N VAL A 9 -27.60 -23.26 -29.64
CA VAL A 9 -26.56 -22.52 -30.40
C VAL A 9 -27.19 -21.29 -31.00
N LEU A 10 -26.82 -20.10 -30.54
CA LEU A 10 -27.21 -18.85 -31.14
C LEU A 10 -26.12 -18.40 -32.12
N ILE A 11 -26.35 -18.49 -33.43
CA ILE A 11 -25.42 -17.99 -34.43
C ILE A 11 -25.83 -16.55 -34.75
N ILE A 12 -24.98 -15.60 -34.37
CA ILE A 12 -25.19 -14.20 -34.67
C ILE A 12 -24.50 -13.88 -36.01
N SER A 13 -25.27 -13.84 -37.08
CA SER A 13 -24.76 -13.44 -38.40
C SER A 13 -24.80 -11.93 -38.50
N VAL A 14 -23.65 -11.27 -38.43
CA VAL A 14 -23.53 -9.82 -38.67
C VAL A 14 -23.52 -9.56 -40.19
N LEU A 15 -24.59 -9.00 -40.71
CA LEU A 15 -24.64 -8.54 -42.09
C LEU A 15 -24.06 -7.10 -42.14
N PHE A 16 -22.84 -6.93 -42.65
CA PHE A 16 -22.28 -5.60 -42.94
C PHE A 16 -23.01 -4.98 -44.15
N ILE A 17 -23.81 -3.95 -43.90
CA ILE A 17 -24.22 -3.02 -44.95
C ILE A 17 -23.36 -1.76 -44.80
N ALA A 18 -22.46 -1.56 -45.77
CA ALA A 18 -21.62 -0.38 -45.85
C ALA A 18 -22.48 0.84 -46.21
N PHE A 19 -22.54 1.86 -45.36
CA PHE A 19 -22.84 3.23 -45.74
C PHE A 19 -21.90 4.21 -45.03
N GLY A 20 -21.50 5.19 -45.84
CA GLY A 20 -20.35 6.06 -45.67
C GLY A 20 -20.34 6.99 -44.45
N SER A 21 -19.15 7.46 -44.24
CA SER A 21 -18.65 8.48 -43.35
C SER A 21 -19.62 9.65 -43.04
N ALA A 22 -19.89 9.87 -41.76
CA ALA A 22 -20.19 11.20 -41.21
C ALA A 22 -19.65 11.25 -39.75
N ASN A 23 -18.73 12.19 -39.52
CA ASN A 23 -18.27 12.56 -38.18
C ASN A 23 -19.43 13.12 -37.37
N VAL A 24 -19.80 12.47 -36.28
CA VAL A 24 -20.68 13.05 -35.26
C VAL A 24 -19.99 12.86 -33.91
N SER A 25 -19.51 14.00 -33.36
CA SER A 25 -19.15 14.10 -31.95
C SER A 25 -20.45 14.00 -31.14
N ILE A 26 -20.61 12.91 -30.41
CA ILE A 26 -21.68 12.79 -29.40
C ILE A 26 -21.06 13.03 -28.04
N ALA A 27 -21.36 14.20 -27.47
CA ALA A 27 -21.24 14.45 -26.07
C ALA A 27 -22.24 13.53 -25.33
N GLN A 28 -21.77 12.61 -24.53
CA GLN A 28 -22.64 11.81 -23.67
C GLN A 28 -23.16 12.70 -22.53
N GLU A 29 -24.40 13.11 -22.61
CA GLU A 29 -25.19 13.48 -21.42
C GLU A 29 -25.45 12.19 -20.62
N ARG A 30 -24.86 12.11 -19.42
CA ARG A 30 -25.19 11.06 -18.47
C ARG A 30 -26.60 11.30 -17.93
N ASP A 31 -27.50 10.36 -18.20
CA ASP A 31 -28.80 10.30 -17.52
C ASP A 31 -28.59 9.98 -16.01
N THR A 32 -28.95 10.93 -15.15
CA THR A 32 -28.68 10.93 -13.72
C THR A 32 -29.80 10.26 -12.88
N THR A 33 -30.67 9.43 -13.47
CA THR A 33 -31.88 8.94 -12.79
C THR A 33 -31.87 7.47 -12.33
N ASN A 34 -30.76 6.72 -12.52
CA ASN A 34 -30.66 5.35 -12.01
C ASN A 34 -29.27 5.08 -11.40
N LYS A 35 -28.89 5.86 -10.39
CA LYS A 35 -27.73 5.55 -9.56
C LYS A 35 -28.10 4.43 -8.57
N LEU A 36 -27.45 3.28 -8.71
CA LEU A 36 -27.17 2.42 -7.57
C LEU A 36 -26.41 3.26 -6.54
N PRO A 37 -26.58 3.03 -5.22
CA PRO A 37 -25.88 3.80 -4.19
C PRO A 37 -24.38 3.81 -4.47
N GLU A 38 -23.77 4.98 -4.46
CA GLU A 38 -22.33 5.20 -4.69
C GLU A 38 -21.44 4.50 -3.65
N GLU A 39 -22.03 3.94 -2.60
CA GLU A 39 -21.35 3.17 -1.55
C GLU A 39 -20.85 1.79 -2.00
N GLU A 40 -21.36 1.22 -3.11
CA GLU A 40 -20.88 -0.08 -3.66
C GLU A 40 -19.97 0.07 -4.88
N LEU A 41 -19.79 1.27 -5.42
CA LEU A 41 -19.03 1.57 -6.64
C LEU A 41 -18.02 2.71 -6.43
N GLY A 42 -17.65 2.96 -5.18
CA GLY A 42 -16.58 3.90 -4.88
C GLY A 42 -15.32 3.51 -5.65
N SER A 43 -14.76 4.47 -6.41
CA SER A 43 -13.39 4.35 -6.88
C SER A 43 -12.58 3.69 -5.78
N LEU A 44 -11.78 2.68 -6.10
CA LEU A 44 -10.87 1.98 -5.18
C LEU A 44 -9.80 2.97 -4.67
N ASP A 45 -10.24 4.06 -4.04
CA ASP A 45 -9.41 5.01 -3.33
C ASP A 45 -9.27 4.54 -1.88
N THR A 46 -8.36 3.56 -1.71
CA THR A 46 -8.03 3.01 -0.39
C THR A 46 -7.33 4.03 0.50
N SER A 47 -6.86 5.16 -0.04
CA SER A 47 -6.30 6.26 0.75
C SER A 47 -7.31 6.82 1.75
N ASN A 48 -8.61 6.79 1.40
CA ASN A 48 -9.68 7.23 2.31
C ASN A 48 -10.03 6.14 3.36
N LEU A 49 -10.00 4.85 3.00
CA LEU A 49 -10.28 3.77 3.96
C LEU A 49 -9.20 3.67 5.04
N ILE A 50 -7.92 3.82 4.65
CA ILE A 50 -6.80 3.83 5.59
C ILE A 50 -6.83 5.11 6.45
N ALA A 51 -7.21 6.26 5.85
CA ALA A 51 -7.32 7.53 6.57
C ALA A 51 -8.51 7.58 7.54
N GLU A 52 -9.62 6.90 7.24
CA GLU A 52 -10.79 6.84 8.13
C GLU A 52 -10.56 5.90 9.32
N GLU A 53 -9.86 4.77 9.14
CA GLU A 53 -9.50 3.88 10.24
C GLU A 53 -8.53 4.57 11.23
N VAL A 54 -7.57 5.37 10.72
CA VAL A 54 -6.66 6.18 11.55
C VAL A 54 -7.37 7.36 12.24
N ALA A 55 -8.47 7.88 11.65
CA ALA A 55 -9.23 8.99 12.25
C ALA A 55 -10.18 8.55 13.39
N GLN A 56 -10.48 7.27 13.52
CA GLN A 56 -11.37 6.74 14.56
C GLN A 56 -10.64 6.33 15.85
N GLU A 57 -9.34 6.12 15.82
CA GLU A 57 -8.55 5.94 17.04
C GLU A 57 -8.23 7.31 17.66
N LYS A 58 -9.12 7.79 18.53
CA LYS A 58 -8.86 8.94 19.39
C LYS A 58 -7.67 8.63 20.30
N PRO A 59 -6.62 9.47 20.33
CA PRO A 59 -5.55 9.32 21.30
C PRO A 59 -6.14 9.39 22.72
N ALA A 60 -5.80 8.43 23.56
CA ALA A 60 -6.13 8.47 24.97
C ALA A 60 -5.58 9.77 25.59
N GLU A 61 -6.43 10.51 26.27
CA GLU A 61 -6.02 11.69 27.05
C GLU A 61 -5.04 11.23 28.13
N VAL A 62 -3.81 11.74 28.05
CA VAL A 62 -2.80 11.56 29.08
C VAL A 62 -3.10 12.59 30.17
N GLU A 63 -3.95 12.22 31.13
CA GLU A 63 -3.98 12.87 32.42
C GLU A 63 -2.88 12.25 33.29
N ASN A 64 -1.83 13.02 33.57
CA ASN A 64 -1.23 13.21 34.89
C ASN A 64 0.10 13.97 34.71
N LEU A 65 0.06 15.25 35.01
CA LEU A 65 1.24 16.07 35.18
C LEU A 65 1.72 15.90 36.65
N GLU A 66 2.75 15.10 36.90
CA GLU A 66 3.48 15.17 38.16
C GLU A 66 4.35 16.44 38.17
N GLU A 67 4.38 17.10 39.34
CA GLU A 67 5.11 18.36 39.57
C GLU A 67 6.60 18.20 39.31
N ILE A 68 7.16 19.08 38.49
CA ILE A 68 8.59 19.15 38.14
C ILE A 68 9.34 19.86 39.28
N PRO A 69 10.52 19.38 39.73
CA PRO A 69 11.36 20.02 40.73
C PRO A 69 11.77 21.44 40.30
N THR A 70 11.84 22.35 41.27
CA THR A 70 12.21 23.75 41.05
C THR A 70 13.69 23.92 40.65
N THR A 71 14.00 24.99 39.96
CA THR A 71 15.33 25.32 39.39
C THR A 71 16.49 25.26 40.36
N ASP A 72 16.28 25.36 41.66
CA ASP A 72 17.33 25.33 42.69
C ASP A 72 17.88 23.92 43.04
N GLU A 73 17.12 22.86 42.74
CA GLU A 73 17.55 21.48 42.98
C GLU A 73 18.42 20.90 41.84
N LEU A 74 18.38 21.51 40.66
CA LEU A 74 19.17 21.10 39.50
C LEU A 74 20.58 21.67 39.45
N MET A 75 20.89 22.65 40.27
CA MET A 75 22.21 23.30 40.32
C MET A 75 23.29 22.53 41.12
N GLN A 76 22.96 21.41 41.71
CA GLN A 76 23.92 20.62 42.54
C GLN A 76 24.38 19.29 41.86
N ASN A 77 24.13 19.09 40.59
CA ASN A 77 24.56 17.88 39.90
C ASN A 77 25.91 18.12 39.20
N PRO A 78 27.01 17.39 39.58
CA PRO A 78 28.36 17.56 39.02
C PRO A 78 28.55 17.11 37.58
N ASP A 79 27.49 16.62 36.90
CA ASP A 79 27.50 16.15 35.49
C ASP A 79 27.07 17.21 34.48
N VAL A 80 27.16 18.50 34.80
CA VAL A 80 27.00 19.55 33.79
C VAL A 80 28.22 19.53 32.86
N ARG A 81 28.15 18.74 31.79
CA ARG A 81 29.13 18.81 30.70
C ARG A 81 29.10 20.22 30.10
N GLU A 82 30.26 20.73 29.79
CA GLU A 82 30.39 22.01 29.03
C GLU A 82 29.54 21.93 27.77
N GLN A 83 28.84 23.02 27.45
CA GLN A 83 28.07 23.11 26.20
C GLN A 83 29.00 22.80 25.02
N PRO A 84 28.55 22.08 23.97
CA PRO A 84 29.36 21.86 22.78
C PRO A 84 29.93 23.21 22.31
N VAL A 85 31.22 23.24 22.10
CA VAL A 85 31.89 24.44 21.55
C VAL A 85 31.33 24.66 20.16
N ALA A 86 30.85 25.89 19.88
CA ALA A 86 30.36 26.26 18.57
C ALA A 86 31.44 25.97 17.50
N ASP A 87 31.05 25.23 16.45
CA ASP A 87 31.87 25.04 15.26
C ASP A 87 32.14 26.41 14.60
N SER A 88 33.21 26.54 13.85
CA SER A 88 33.66 27.78 13.22
C SER A 88 32.63 28.44 12.27
N ASP A 89 31.56 27.78 11.95
CA ASP A 89 30.45 28.22 11.09
C ASP A 89 29.28 28.87 11.87
N ASP A 90 29.36 28.90 13.21
CA ASP A 90 28.27 29.38 14.10
C ASP A 90 28.30 30.90 14.35
N SER A 91 29.13 31.66 13.64
CA SER A 91 29.32 33.12 13.85
C SER A 91 28.03 33.92 13.76
N ASP A 92 27.03 33.43 13.03
CA ASP A 92 25.75 34.10 12.81
C ASP A 92 24.65 33.65 13.79
N LEU A 93 24.94 32.71 14.71
CA LEU A 93 23.95 32.17 15.65
C LEU A 93 23.96 33.00 16.97
N THR A 94 22.77 33.41 17.39
CA THR A 94 22.55 34.07 18.68
C THR A 94 21.65 33.18 19.56
N VAL A 95 22.08 32.85 20.77
CA VAL A 95 21.26 32.13 21.74
C VAL A 95 20.06 32.97 22.14
N VAL A 96 18.87 32.44 21.99
CA VAL A 96 17.60 33.06 22.38
C VAL A 96 16.94 32.41 23.60
N SER A 97 17.24 31.16 23.85
CA SER A 97 16.76 30.40 25.00
C SER A 97 17.60 29.14 25.20
N SER A 98 17.77 28.68 26.44
CA SER A 98 18.51 27.45 26.75
C SER A 98 17.98 26.77 28.01
N GLY A 99 18.31 25.48 28.17
CA GLY A 99 18.01 24.66 29.34
C GLY A 99 19.10 23.64 29.58
N ALA A 100 18.84 22.65 30.45
CA ALA A 100 19.84 21.67 30.88
C ALA A 100 20.38 20.80 29.73
N TYR A 101 19.60 20.54 28.70
CA TYR A 101 19.92 19.62 27.60
C TYR A 101 19.56 20.18 26.22
N TRP A 102 19.30 21.49 26.11
CA TRP A 102 18.91 22.12 24.84
C TRP A 102 19.30 23.61 24.80
N THR A 103 19.52 24.09 23.59
CA THR A 103 19.73 25.52 23.30
C THR A 103 19.00 25.88 22.00
N ILE A 104 18.24 26.96 22.01
CA ILE A 104 17.58 27.50 20.82
C ILE A 104 18.38 28.71 20.34
N TYR A 105 18.69 28.70 19.06
CA TYR A 105 19.42 29.75 18.38
C TYR A 105 18.52 30.50 17.38
N ARG A 106 18.87 31.75 17.12
CA ARG A 106 18.36 32.50 15.99
C ARG A 106 19.54 32.91 15.10
N ASN A 107 19.49 32.55 13.83
CA ASN A 107 20.47 32.99 12.85
C ASN A 107 20.24 34.49 12.54
N THR A 108 21.29 35.30 12.71
CA THR A 108 21.21 36.77 12.56
C THR A 108 21.17 37.20 11.10
N ALA A 109 21.66 36.37 10.17
CA ALA A 109 21.68 36.66 8.73
C ALA A 109 20.31 36.47 8.07
N ASN A 110 19.59 35.35 8.38
CA ASN A 110 18.33 35.03 7.74
C ASN A 110 17.11 35.01 8.70
N GLY A 111 17.36 35.09 10.01
CA GLY A 111 16.32 35.13 11.05
C GLY A 111 15.72 33.77 11.42
N GLU A 112 16.24 32.68 10.90
CA GLU A 112 15.75 31.32 11.16
C GLU A 112 16.11 30.82 12.55
N TYR A 113 15.25 29.92 13.07
CA TYR A 113 15.47 29.33 14.38
C TYR A 113 15.91 27.87 14.23
N SER A 114 16.94 27.51 15.01
CA SER A 114 17.41 26.12 15.19
C SER A 114 17.46 25.76 16.66
N MET A 115 17.48 24.44 16.94
CA MET A 115 17.63 23.91 18.29
C MET A 115 18.74 22.86 18.27
N ARG A 116 19.64 22.94 19.27
CA ARG A 116 20.59 21.87 19.57
C ARG A 116 20.21 21.19 20.88
N MET A 117 20.28 19.86 20.89
CA MET A 117 20.00 19.04 22.07
C MET A 117 21.21 18.15 22.36
N PHE A 118 21.52 17.95 23.64
CA PHE A 118 22.73 17.27 24.12
C PHE A 118 22.53 16.66 25.51
N GLY A 119 23.44 15.80 25.94
CA GLY A 119 23.38 15.16 27.25
C GLY A 119 22.15 14.27 27.42
N ASN A 120 21.49 14.30 28.56
CA ASN A 120 20.32 13.45 28.82
C ASN A 120 19.06 14.13 28.30
N VAL A 121 18.53 13.65 27.17
CA VAL A 121 17.32 14.16 26.52
C VAL A 121 16.12 13.29 26.93
N PRO A 122 15.17 13.83 27.70
CA PRO A 122 13.97 13.09 28.09
C PRO A 122 12.94 13.07 26.96
N SER A 123 12.05 12.07 27.01
CA SER A 123 10.92 11.95 26.07
C SER A 123 9.84 13.02 26.23
N SER A 124 9.87 13.78 27.34
CA SER A 124 8.97 14.90 27.58
C SER A 124 9.54 16.23 27.07
N ARG A 125 8.73 17.03 26.41
CA ARG A 125 9.13 18.37 25.92
C ARG A 125 8.89 19.44 26.98
N PRO A 126 9.89 20.30 27.30
CA PRO A 126 9.68 21.39 28.25
C PRO A 126 8.73 22.46 27.71
N THR A 127 7.91 23.03 28.59
CA THR A 127 7.00 24.14 28.23
C THR A 127 7.71 25.40 27.75
N ALA A 128 9.00 25.56 28.10
CA ALA A 128 9.86 26.65 27.63
C ALA A 128 9.99 26.68 26.09
N TRP A 129 9.75 25.56 25.38
CA TRP A 129 9.80 25.51 23.92
C TRP A 129 8.55 26.11 23.26
N ASN A 130 7.42 26.21 23.97
CA ASN A 130 6.12 26.54 23.39
C ASN A 130 6.12 27.83 22.57
N SER A 131 6.94 28.83 22.94
CA SER A 131 7.08 30.09 22.20
C SER A 131 7.81 29.92 20.86
N TYR A 132 8.58 28.85 20.67
CA TYR A 132 9.48 28.65 19.55
C TYR A 132 9.06 27.51 18.62
N LEU A 133 8.17 26.60 19.07
CA LEU A 133 7.79 25.38 18.32
C LEU A 133 7.32 25.66 16.88
N LYS A 134 6.69 26.83 16.66
CA LYS A 134 6.21 27.28 15.33
C LYS A 134 7.25 28.03 14.50
N SER A 135 8.47 28.15 15.01
CA SER A 135 9.55 28.87 14.35
C SER A 135 10.80 28.03 14.11
N ILE A 136 10.99 26.95 14.86
CA ILE A 136 12.16 26.08 14.73
C ILE A 136 12.05 25.30 13.42
N LYS A 137 13.08 25.47 12.57
CA LYS A 137 13.22 24.79 11.29
C LYS A 137 14.18 23.60 11.34
N HIS A 138 15.20 23.67 12.19
CA HIS A 138 16.27 22.69 12.26
C HIS A 138 16.48 22.22 13.69
N ILE A 139 16.62 20.90 13.88
CA ILE A 139 16.95 20.29 15.17
C ILE A 139 18.19 19.43 14.99
N GLU A 140 19.19 19.62 15.83
CA GLU A 140 20.41 18.83 15.93
C GLU A 140 20.47 18.19 17.31
N ILE A 141 20.67 16.87 17.35
CA ILE A 141 20.82 16.09 18.59
C ILE A 141 22.15 15.37 18.49
N GLU A 142 23.12 15.78 19.30
CA GLU A 142 24.47 15.24 19.25
C GLU A 142 24.98 14.94 20.64
N GLU A 143 25.80 13.87 20.73
CA GLU A 143 26.40 13.43 22.00
C GLU A 143 25.37 13.33 23.13
N ALA A 144 24.15 12.88 22.78
CA ALA A 144 23.01 12.82 23.68
C ALA A 144 22.70 11.38 24.08
N THR A 145 22.02 11.23 25.21
CA THR A 145 21.37 9.96 25.61
C THR A 145 19.87 10.18 25.59
N LEU A 146 19.17 9.47 24.70
CA LEU A 146 17.73 9.55 24.56
C LEU A 146 17.09 8.35 25.30
N THR A 147 16.07 8.61 26.11
CA THR A 147 15.39 7.56 26.86
C THR A 147 13.88 7.76 26.88
N GLY A 148 13.14 6.64 26.81
CA GLY A 148 11.69 6.62 26.84
C GLY A 148 11.05 6.70 25.44
N SER A 149 9.77 7.06 25.38
CA SER A 149 9.01 7.14 24.14
C SER A 149 9.15 8.50 23.48
N PHE A 150 9.68 8.51 22.27
CA PHE A 150 9.72 9.69 21.39
C PHE A 150 8.53 9.72 20.41
N ALA A 151 7.45 9.01 20.70
CA ALA A 151 6.26 9.02 19.90
C ALA A 151 5.76 10.45 19.65
N SER A 152 5.52 10.80 18.39
CA SER A 152 5.07 12.13 17.96
C SER A 152 5.98 13.30 18.41
N TYR A 153 7.25 13.04 18.74
CA TYR A 153 8.11 14.05 19.38
C TYR A 153 8.42 15.23 18.45
N PHE A 154 8.69 14.97 17.15
CA PHE A 154 9.00 16.01 16.13
C PHE A 154 7.83 16.22 15.16
N ARG A 155 6.64 15.73 15.48
CA ARG A 155 5.47 15.75 14.61
C ARG A 155 5.03 17.19 14.25
N ASN A 156 4.40 17.37 13.07
CA ASN A 156 3.97 18.65 12.53
C ASN A 156 2.94 19.41 13.39
N ASN A 157 2.15 18.72 14.21
CA ASN A 157 1.23 19.39 15.16
C ASN A 157 1.98 20.09 16.31
N VAL A 158 3.26 19.77 16.45
CA VAL A 158 4.19 20.38 17.45
C VAL A 158 5.12 21.37 16.76
N PHE A 159 5.91 20.90 15.79
CA PHE A 159 6.88 21.71 15.05
C PHE A 159 6.34 21.98 13.63
N THR A 160 5.53 23.04 13.47
CA THR A 160 4.74 23.27 12.25
C THR A 160 5.56 23.69 11.03
N VAL A 161 6.83 24.05 11.18
CA VAL A 161 7.73 24.52 10.12
C VAL A 161 9.06 23.76 10.09
N LEU A 162 9.16 22.62 10.78
CA LEU A 162 10.39 21.83 10.88
C LEU A 162 10.78 21.30 9.49
N GLU A 163 12.00 21.60 9.07
CA GLU A 163 12.57 21.24 7.77
C GLU A 163 13.62 20.13 7.90
N SER A 164 14.40 20.10 9.01
CA SER A 164 15.38 19.03 9.21
C SER A 164 15.54 18.58 10.66
N VAL A 165 15.89 17.31 10.83
CA VAL A 165 16.32 16.72 12.10
C VAL A 165 17.58 15.89 11.87
N ARG A 166 18.60 16.06 12.75
CA ARG A 166 19.80 15.23 12.79
C ARG A 166 19.95 14.63 14.20
N ILE A 167 20.22 13.34 14.27
CA ILE A 167 20.51 12.59 15.51
C ILE A 167 21.80 11.82 15.25
N GLU A 168 22.91 12.31 15.77
CA GLU A 168 24.22 11.74 15.51
C GLU A 168 25.01 11.53 16.81
N ARG A 169 25.93 10.57 16.82
CA ARG A 169 26.86 10.27 17.92
C ARG A 169 26.17 10.20 19.28
N SER A 170 24.96 9.65 19.29
CA SER A 170 24.08 9.63 20.45
C SER A 170 23.74 8.21 20.87
N ASN A 171 23.46 8.01 22.16
CA ASN A 171 22.99 6.73 22.69
C ASN A 171 21.45 6.64 22.56
N LEU A 172 20.96 5.73 21.72
CA LEU A 172 19.54 5.50 21.49
C LEU A 172 19.03 4.20 22.15
N SER A 173 19.86 3.43 22.87
CA SER A 173 19.46 2.13 23.42
C SER A 173 18.27 2.19 24.39
N GLY A 174 18.03 3.34 25.02
CA GLY A 174 16.90 3.58 25.92
C GLY A 174 15.61 4.05 25.26
N VAL A 175 15.62 4.29 23.95
CA VAL A 175 14.40 4.71 23.21
C VAL A 175 13.47 3.54 23.04
N THR A 176 12.20 3.71 23.40
CA THR A 176 11.20 2.62 23.31
C THR A 176 10.26 2.72 22.13
N SER A 177 10.05 3.94 21.58
CA SER A 177 9.16 4.19 20.45
C SER A 177 9.60 5.42 19.66
N PHE A 178 9.56 5.32 18.34
CA PHE A 178 9.58 6.43 17.40
C PHE A 178 8.26 6.54 16.58
N GLU A 179 7.18 6.00 17.12
CA GLU A 179 5.85 6.07 16.49
C GLU A 179 5.52 7.52 16.09
N MET A 180 5.24 7.76 14.80
CA MET A 180 4.93 9.09 14.25
C MET A 180 5.97 10.18 14.61
N ALA A 181 7.19 9.81 14.99
CA ALA A 181 8.16 10.79 15.54
C ALA A 181 8.46 11.90 14.57
N PHE A 182 8.59 11.61 13.28
CA PHE A 182 8.90 12.54 12.20
C PHE A 182 7.73 12.71 11.23
N TYR A 183 6.52 12.37 11.62
CA TYR A 183 5.31 12.54 10.82
C TYR A 183 5.04 14.01 10.52
N SER A 184 5.57 14.53 9.40
CA SER A 184 5.51 15.95 9.09
C SER A 184 5.64 16.24 7.59
N PRO A 185 4.67 16.93 6.97
CA PRO A 185 4.72 17.29 5.55
C PRO A 185 5.73 18.40 5.22
N THR A 186 6.39 18.97 6.24
CA THR A 186 7.39 20.05 6.04
C THR A 186 8.83 19.55 6.08
N LEU A 187 9.08 18.37 6.64
CA LEU A 187 10.40 17.74 6.69
C LEU A 187 10.95 17.48 5.29
N GLN A 188 12.19 17.88 5.07
CA GLN A 188 12.96 17.73 3.85
C GLN A 188 14.15 16.80 4.05
N LYS A 189 14.68 16.75 5.29
CA LYS A 189 15.88 16.00 5.64
C LYS A 189 15.79 15.40 7.04
N VAL A 190 16.09 14.10 7.15
CA VAL A 190 16.30 13.42 8.44
C VAL A 190 17.56 12.58 8.37
N ILE A 191 18.45 12.74 9.36
CA ILE A 191 19.70 11.99 9.49
C ILE A 191 19.72 11.34 10.87
N ILE A 192 19.81 10.01 10.92
CA ILE A 192 19.98 9.22 12.13
C ILE A 192 21.13 8.27 11.87
N ARG A 193 22.37 8.68 12.24
CA ARG A 193 23.58 7.90 11.95
C ARG A 193 24.63 8.02 13.05
N ASP A 194 25.64 7.17 12.97
CA ASP A 194 26.79 7.15 13.90
C ASP A 194 26.36 7.03 15.37
N ASN A 195 25.21 6.40 15.65
CA ASN A 195 24.68 6.29 17.01
C ASN A 195 25.16 5.01 17.71
N ASP A 196 25.25 5.09 19.04
CA ASP A 196 25.71 4.01 19.90
C ASP A 196 24.56 3.27 20.59
N TYR A 197 24.75 1.96 20.80
CA TYR A 197 23.81 1.11 21.54
C TYR A 197 24.61 0.29 22.60
N PRO A 198 25.08 0.95 23.69
CA PRO A 198 25.91 0.28 24.71
C PRO A 198 25.16 -0.81 25.48
N THR A 199 23.84 -0.85 25.37
CA THR A 199 22.95 -1.88 25.89
C THR A 199 22.05 -2.37 24.79
N ALA A 200 21.38 -3.50 24.98
CA ALA A 200 20.41 -3.99 24.01
C ALA A 200 19.33 -2.94 23.72
N PRO A 201 18.93 -2.75 22.44
CA PRO A 201 17.97 -1.71 22.07
C PRO A 201 16.59 -1.99 22.66
N SER A 202 15.94 -0.91 23.09
CA SER A 202 14.58 -0.95 23.66
C SER A 202 13.49 -0.60 22.67
N LEU A 203 13.84 -0.21 21.44
CA LEU A 203 12.92 0.23 20.40
C LEU A 203 11.98 -0.91 20.00
N ARG A 204 10.68 -0.71 20.10
CA ARG A 204 9.65 -1.72 19.77
C ARG A 204 8.81 -1.35 18.58
N THR A 205 8.64 -0.06 18.29
CA THR A 205 7.80 0.38 17.18
C THR A 205 8.40 1.61 16.49
N THR A 206 8.35 1.56 15.15
CA THR A 206 8.63 2.66 14.24
C THR A 206 7.40 3.00 13.40
N GLU A 207 6.20 2.64 13.89
CA GLU A 207 4.94 2.86 13.19
C GLU A 207 4.79 4.31 12.76
N TYR A 208 4.51 4.56 11.46
CA TYR A 208 4.43 5.90 10.85
C TYR A 208 5.63 6.81 11.13
N MET A 209 6.81 6.29 11.48
CA MET A 209 7.95 7.11 11.90
C MET A 209 8.23 8.26 10.95
N PHE A 210 8.24 8.01 9.63
CA PHE A 210 8.40 8.99 8.56
C PHE A 210 7.13 9.16 7.72
N GLY A 211 5.99 8.64 8.18
CA GLY A 211 4.74 8.70 7.42
C GLY A 211 4.36 10.13 7.04
N TYR A 212 3.76 10.31 5.84
CA TYR A 212 3.28 11.61 5.33
C TYR A 212 4.35 12.70 5.22
N THR A 213 5.59 12.33 4.97
CA THR A 213 6.70 13.29 4.76
C THR A 213 6.83 13.64 3.28
N HIS A 214 5.84 14.35 2.74
CA HIS A 214 5.73 14.66 1.30
C HIS A 214 6.85 15.52 0.72
N LYS A 215 7.78 16.03 1.53
CA LYS A 215 8.91 16.84 1.11
C LYS A 215 10.26 16.22 1.46
N LEU A 216 10.26 15.04 2.05
CA LEU A 216 11.48 14.36 2.46
C LEU A 216 12.25 13.87 1.25
N THR A 217 13.39 14.50 0.97
CA THR A 217 14.28 14.17 -0.14
C THR A 217 15.59 13.54 0.32
N GLU A 218 15.93 13.67 1.61
CA GLU A 218 17.16 13.11 2.17
C GLU A 218 16.85 12.39 3.48
N LEU A 219 17.07 11.09 3.49
CA LEU A 219 16.83 10.22 4.65
C LEU A 219 18.01 9.27 4.84
N ASP A 220 18.69 9.40 5.98
CA ASP A 220 19.75 8.48 6.41
C ASP A 220 19.33 7.87 7.75
N VAL A 221 19.12 6.56 7.76
CA VAL A 221 18.72 5.77 8.94
C VAL A 221 19.78 4.74 9.32
N SER A 222 21.00 4.88 8.81
CA SER A 222 22.11 3.93 9.01
C SER A 222 22.50 3.73 10.48
N GLY A 223 22.21 4.70 11.34
CA GLY A 223 22.45 4.61 12.79
C GLY A 223 21.22 4.20 13.60
N LEU A 224 20.19 3.59 12.98
CA LEU A 224 19.01 3.09 13.68
C LEU A 224 19.11 1.57 13.88
N ASP A 225 19.17 1.11 15.14
CA ASP A 225 19.13 -0.30 15.48
C ASP A 225 17.67 -0.77 15.56
N THR A 226 17.28 -1.63 14.63
CA THR A 226 15.90 -2.15 14.52
C THR A 226 15.73 -3.57 15.07
N SER A 227 16.78 -4.20 15.62
CA SER A 227 16.80 -5.62 16.01
C SER A 227 15.72 -6.03 17.04
N ALA A 228 15.18 -5.07 17.78
CA ALA A 228 14.11 -5.30 18.75
C ALA A 228 12.73 -4.76 18.31
N VAL A 229 12.64 -4.21 17.09
CA VAL A 229 11.38 -3.66 16.55
C VAL A 229 10.44 -4.79 16.15
N THR A 230 9.20 -4.71 16.60
CA THR A 230 8.14 -5.68 16.27
C THR A 230 7.09 -5.12 15.33
N ASN A 231 6.97 -3.78 15.21
CA ASN A 231 5.98 -3.11 14.39
C ASN A 231 6.64 -2.04 13.52
N MET A 232 6.62 -2.26 12.20
CA MET A 232 7.10 -1.32 11.16
C MET A 232 5.97 -0.80 10.26
N ASN A 233 4.70 -0.88 10.70
CA ASN A 233 3.58 -0.43 9.90
C ASN A 233 3.78 1.02 9.44
N CYS A 234 3.53 1.26 8.15
CA CYS A 234 3.50 2.60 7.57
C CYS A 234 4.79 3.42 7.81
N MET A 235 5.94 2.78 8.13
CA MET A 235 7.16 3.49 8.53
C MET A 235 7.58 4.56 7.53
N PHE A 236 7.48 4.28 6.23
CA PHE A 236 7.82 5.18 5.11
C PHE A 236 6.59 5.49 4.23
N ASN A 237 5.38 5.31 4.76
CA ASN A 237 4.15 5.53 4.02
C ASN A 237 4.00 7.01 3.60
N TYR A 238 3.67 7.26 2.32
CA TYR A 238 3.57 8.61 1.75
C TYR A 238 4.87 9.44 1.80
N CYS A 239 6.06 8.80 1.71
CA CYS A 239 7.33 9.47 1.41
C CYS A 239 7.39 9.79 -0.11
N SER A 240 6.42 10.56 -0.61
CA SER A 240 6.03 10.63 -2.02
C SER A 240 7.06 11.27 -2.97
N VAL A 241 8.13 11.87 -2.45
CA VAL A 241 9.22 12.50 -3.24
C VAL A 241 10.59 11.88 -2.97
N LEU A 242 10.67 10.89 -2.08
CA LEU A 242 11.91 10.16 -1.79
C LEU A 242 12.23 9.23 -2.97
N GLU A 243 13.40 9.41 -3.60
CA GLU A 243 13.83 8.66 -4.78
C GLU A 243 14.66 7.42 -4.41
N GLU A 244 15.45 7.53 -3.34
CA GLU A 244 16.33 6.45 -2.86
C GLU A 244 16.15 6.24 -1.35
N LEU A 245 16.19 5.00 -0.88
CA LEU A 245 16.10 4.64 0.52
C LEU A 245 17.03 3.45 0.82
N ASP A 246 18.03 3.66 1.68
CA ASP A 246 18.91 2.61 2.17
C ASP A 246 18.38 2.05 3.50
N VAL A 247 17.97 0.79 3.49
CA VAL A 247 17.52 0.00 4.65
C VAL A 247 18.41 -1.22 4.89
N SER A 248 19.62 -1.24 4.31
CA SER A 248 20.57 -2.37 4.40
C SER A 248 21.02 -2.69 5.83
N ASN A 249 20.91 -1.72 6.75
CA ASN A 249 21.20 -1.90 8.17
C ASN A 249 20.03 -2.46 9.00
N PHE A 250 18.84 -2.63 8.42
CA PHE A 250 17.67 -3.07 9.19
C PHE A 250 17.77 -4.57 9.53
N ASP A 251 17.63 -4.87 10.80
CA ASP A 251 17.33 -6.21 11.30
C ASP A 251 15.82 -6.32 11.52
N THR A 252 15.16 -7.14 10.70
CA THR A 252 13.70 -7.31 10.72
C THR A 252 13.27 -8.64 11.37
N SER A 253 14.19 -9.42 11.93
CA SER A 253 13.95 -10.76 12.48
C SER A 253 12.88 -10.81 13.59
N SER A 254 12.67 -9.70 14.29
CA SER A 254 11.64 -9.57 15.34
C SER A 254 10.32 -8.97 14.83
N VAL A 255 10.24 -8.54 13.57
CA VAL A 255 9.09 -7.80 13.05
C VAL A 255 7.92 -8.75 12.77
N THR A 256 6.74 -8.42 13.29
CA THR A 256 5.53 -9.21 13.09
C THR A 256 4.55 -8.57 12.10
N THR A 257 4.73 -7.29 11.77
CA THR A 257 3.84 -6.58 10.85
C THR A 257 4.59 -5.50 10.07
N MET A 258 4.40 -5.51 8.72
CA MET A 258 4.98 -4.57 7.76
C MET A 258 3.89 -3.92 6.88
N ARG A 259 2.66 -3.80 7.43
CA ARG A 259 1.54 -3.20 6.70
C ARG A 259 1.92 -1.81 6.20
N ASP A 260 1.66 -1.54 4.89
CA ASP A 260 1.89 -0.23 4.27
C ASP A 260 3.31 0.34 4.43
N MET A 261 4.34 -0.49 4.72
CA MET A 261 5.67 0.01 5.12
C MET A 261 6.25 1.03 4.13
N PHE A 262 6.11 0.78 2.83
CA PHE A 262 6.55 1.68 1.76
C PHE A 262 5.39 2.28 0.97
N GLY A 263 4.16 2.12 1.46
CA GLY A 263 2.94 2.48 0.73
C GLY A 263 2.93 3.94 0.27
N SER A 264 2.51 4.19 -0.98
CA SER A 264 2.41 5.53 -1.60
C SER A 264 3.72 6.33 -1.69
N SER A 265 4.87 5.63 -1.67
CA SER A 265 6.20 6.21 -1.94
C SER A 265 6.49 6.15 -3.45
N GLY A 266 5.65 6.85 -4.22
CA GLY A 266 5.55 6.72 -5.68
C GLY A 266 6.76 7.21 -6.48
N LYS A 267 7.73 7.89 -5.85
CA LYS A 267 8.99 8.30 -6.50
C LYS A 267 10.17 7.40 -6.16
N LEU A 268 9.97 6.40 -5.31
CA LEU A 268 11.01 5.45 -4.96
C LEU A 268 11.36 4.60 -6.18
N GLU A 269 12.57 4.78 -6.71
CA GLU A 269 13.06 4.12 -7.91
C GLU A 269 13.82 2.83 -7.58
N LYS A 270 14.50 2.81 -6.43
CA LYS A 270 15.31 1.67 -5.97
C LYS A 270 15.05 1.37 -4.52
N LEU A 271 14.85 0.11 -4.23
CA LEU A 271 14.65 -0.40 -2.88
C LEU A 271 15.26 -1.80 -2.76
N ASP A 272 16.33 -1.93 -1.97
CA ASP A 272 16.93 -3.22 -1.65
C ASP A 272 16.37 -3.74 -0.31
N VAL A 273 15.60 -4.81 -0.35
CA VAL A 273 15.04 -5.52 0.81
C VAL A 273 15.61 -6.93 0.97
N SER A 274 16.74 -7.22 0.31
CA SER A 274 17.38 -8.55 0.33
C SER A 274 17.87 -8.99 1.72
N ASN A 275 18.03 -8.04 2.66
CA ASN A 275 18.37 -8.30 4.04
C ASN A 275 17.18 -8.56 4.97
N PHE A 276 15.93 -8.41 4.48
CA PHE A 276 14.76 -8.55 5.34
C PHE A 276 14.50 -10.01 5.70
N ASP A 277 14.46 -10.30 7.00
CA ASP A 277 13.91 -11.55 7.54
C ASP A 277 12.41 -11.33 7.81
N THR A 278 11.57 -12.01 7.04
CA THR A 278 10.11 -11.89 7.13
C THR A 278 9.44 -13.09 7.81
N SER A 279 10.22 -14.03 8.34
CA SER A 279 9.73 -15.31 8.90
C SER A 279 8.72 -15.15 10.06
N SER A 280 8.76 -14.01 10.76
CA SER A 280 7.82 -13.68 11.84
C SER A 280 6.64 -12.81 11.39
N VAL A 281 6.61 -12.37 10.13
CA VAL A 281 5.60 -11.43 9.62
C VAL A 281 4.27 -12.14 9.35
N THR A 282 3.19 -11.61 9.91
CA THR A 282 1.83 -12.17 9.73
C THR A 282 0.96 -11.40 8.75
N THR A 283 1.33 -10.16 8.40
CA THR A 283 0.64 -9.36 7.39
C THR A 283 1.61 -8.51 6.60
N MET A 284 1.47 -8.56 5.26
CA MET A 284 2.17 -7.72 4.29
C MET A 284 1.16 -6.84 3.51
N GLN A 285 0.00 -6.59 4.11
CA GLN A 285 -1.05 -5.78 3.50
C GLN A 285 -0.46 -4.45 3.02
N ALA A 286 -0.66 -4.13 1.71
CA ALA A 286 -0.28 -2.87 1.09
C ALA A 286 1.21 -2.49 1.23
N MET A 287 2.13 -3.46 1.49
CA MET A 287 3.54 -3.17 1.81
C MET A 287 4.21 -2.27 0.77
N PHE A 288 3.94 -2.47 -0.51
CA PHE A 288 4.47 -1.69 -1.64
C PHE A 288 3.38 -0.93 -2.40
N TYR A 289 2.20 -0.74 -1.80
CA TYR A 289 1.08 -0.03 -2.40
C TYR A 289 1.50 1.30 -3.03
N GLY A 290 1.26 1.48 -4.34
CA GLY A 290 1.52 2.75 -5.01
C GLY A 290 2.99 3.15 -5.17
N CYS A 291 3.93 2.21 -5.10
CA CYS A 291 5.33 2.42 -5.47
C CYS A 291 5.46 2.45 -7.01
N THR A 292 4.95 3.51 -7.62
CA THR A 292 4.72 3.59 -9.07
C THR A 292 5.97 3.71 -9.92
N SER A 293 7.10 4.16 -9.34
CA SER A 293 8.39 4.31 -10.05
C SER A 293 9.37 3.16 -9.82
N LEU A 294 8.99 2.17 -9.01
CA LEU A 294 9.82 1.00 -8.74
C LEU A 294 9.79 0.08 -9.96
N GLU A 295 10.93 -0.08 -10.66
CA GLU A 295 11.05 -0.89 -11.88
C GLU A 295 11.42 -2.34 -11.55
N GLU A 296 12.25 -2.54 -10.53
CA GLU A 296 12.74 -3.84 -10.06
C GLU A 296 12.50 -3.97 -8.55
N LEU A 297 12.12 -5.16 -8.08
CA LEU A 297 11.97 -5.46 -6.66
C LEU A 297 12.30 -6.94 -6.41
N ASP A 298 13.41 -7.20 -5.72
CA ASP A 298 13.80 -8.55 -5.33
C ASP A 298 13.16 -8.93 -3.97
N VAL A 299 12.20 -9.84 -4.00
CA VAL A 299 11.52 -10.42 -2.84
C VAL A 299 11.84 -11.91 -2.67
N SER A 300 12.89 -12.41 -3.34
CA SER A 300 13.28 -13.83 -3.34
C SER A 300 13.68 -14.36 -1.96
N ASN A 301 14.00 -13.47 -1.01
CA ASN A 301 14.33 -13.82 0.38
C ASN A 301 13.10 -13.83 1.32
N PHE A 302 11.92 -13.39 0.84
CA PHE A 302 10.75 -13.30 1.72
C PHE A 302 10.24 -14.69 2.11
N ASP A 303 10.19 -14.96 3.41
CA ASP A 303 9.48 -16.10 3.99
C ASP A 303 8.04 -15.65 4.29
N THR A 304 7.07 -16.20 3.56
CA THR A 304 5.66 -15.81 3.67
C THR A 304 4.79 -16.87 4.37
N ASN A 305 5.38 -17.92 4.95
CA ASN A 305 4.64 -19.06 5.51
C ASN A 305 3.66 -18.68 6.64
N SER A 306 3.96 -17.59 7.36
CA SER A 306 3.13 -17.06 8.46
C SER A 306 2.18 -15.96 8.02
N VAL A 307 2.23 -15.53 6.75
CA VAL A 307 1.42 -14.40 6.25
C VAL A 307 -0.01 -14.85 5.99
N THR A 308 -0.96 -14.14 6.58
CA THR A 308 -2.40 -14.40 6.40
C THR A 308 -3.10 -13.39 5.51
N ASN A 309 -2.50 -12.21 5.30
CA ASN A 309 -3.09 -11.12 4.52
C ASN A 309 -2.04 -10.48 3.59
N MET A 310 -2.25 -10.64 2.27
CA MET A 310 -1.46 -10.02 1.20
C MET A 310 -2.26 -8.98 0.40
N SER A 311 -3.42 -8.53 0.93
CA SER A 311 -4.26 -7.60 0.18
C SER A 311 -3.48 -6.33 -0.18
N TYR A 312 -3.62 -5.90 -1.45
CA TYR A 312 -2.97 -4.70 -1.98
C TYR A 312 -1.44 -4.67 -1.95
N MET A 313 -0.75 -5.82 -1.71
CA MET A 313 0.71 -5.83 -1.48
C MET A 313 1.50 -5.10 -2.56
N PHE A 314 1.15 -5.30 -3.84
CA PHE A 314 1.77 -4.66 -5.01
C PHE A 314 0.79 -3.76 -5.78
N TYR A 315 -0.28 -3.29 -5.12
CA TYR A 315 -1.28 -2.44 -5.77
C TYR A 315 -0.65 -1.20 -6.40
N ASN A 316 -0.90 -0.99 -7.71
CA ASN A 316 -0.39 0.14 -8.48
C ASN A 316 1.15 0.30 -8.44
N CYS A 317 1.89 -0.82 -8.37
CA CYS A 317 3.31 -0.86 -8.69
C CYS A 317 3.45 -0.84 -10.22
N ALA A 318 3.06 0.29 -10.82
CA ALA A 318 2.85 0.40 -12.26
C ALA A 318 4.15 0.33 -13.07
N GLY A 319 5.30 0.61 -12.44
CA GLY A 319 6.63 0.55 -13.05
C GLY A 319 7.26 -0.83 -13.04
N LEU A 320 6.80 -1.77 -12.20
CA LEU A 320 7.40 -3.11 -12.13
C LEU A 320 7.29 -3.84 -13.47
N GLU A 321 8.45 -4.17 -14.05
CA GLU A 321 8.57 -4.94 -15.30
C GLU A 321 8.69 -6.44 -15.02
N GLU A 322 9.36 -6.81 -13.93
CA GLU A 322 9.55 -8.19 -13.48
C GLU A 322 9.25 -8.30 -11.98
N LEU A 323 8.65 -9.42 -11.55
CA LEU A 323 8.40 -9.74 -10.14
C LEU A 323 8.43 -11.26 -9.94
N ASP A 324 9.47 -11.75 -9.26
CA ASP A 324 9.59 -13.16 -8.89
C ASP A 324 8.95 -13.44 -7.52
N VAL A 325 7.83 -14.15 -7.52
CA VAL A 325 7.11 -14.61 -6.33
C VAL A 325 7.14 -16.14 -6.18
N SER A 326 8.07 -16.79 -6.87
CA SER A 326 8.18 -18.27 -6.89
C SER A 326 8.53 -18.89 -5.53
N ASN A 327 9.06 -18.09 -4.59
CA ASN A 327 9.36 -18.51 -3.22
C ASN A 327 8.19 -18.30 -2.23
N PHE A 328 7.09 -17.63 -2.65
CA PHE A 328 5.99 -17.35 -1.73
C PHE A 328 5.23 -18.62 -1.33
N ASP A 329 5.19 -18.92 -0.03
CA ASP A 329 4.26 -19.88 0.55
C ASP A 329 2.95 -19.14 0.91
N THR A 330 1.89 -19.43 0.17
CA THR A 330 0.60 -18.76 0.36
C THR A 330 -0.44 -19.64 1.08
N SER A 331 -0.03 -20.79 1.61
CA SER A 331 -0.93 -21.78 2.24
C SER A 331 -1.72 -21.24 3.44
N SER A 332 -1.16 -20.22 4.14
CA SER A 332 -1.82 -19.54 5.26
C SER A 332 -2.61 -18.30 4.85
N VAL A 333 -2.53 -17.87 3.57
CA VAL A 333 -3.15 -16.62 3.12
C VAL A 333 -4.65 -16.80 2.94
N THR A 334 -5.43 -15.94 3.59
CA THR A 334 -6.90 -15.91 3.49
C THR A 334 -7.43 -14.76 2.65
N ASN A 335 -6.62 -13.70 2.44
CA ASN A 335 -7.02 -12.49 1.73
C ASN A 335 -5.96 -12.09 0.68
N MET A 336 -6.35 -12.19 -0.59
CA MET A 336 -5.56 -11.76 -1.76
C MET A 336 -6.24 -10.62 -2.52
N TYR A 337 -7.09 -9.82 -1.84
CA TYR A 337 -7.79 -8.70 -2.46
C TYR A 337 -6.80 -7.71 -3.09
N GLY A 338 -6.92 -7.53 -4.41
CA GLY A 338 -6.17 -6.51 -5.15
C GLY A 338 -4.64 -6.64 -5.09
N THR A 339 -4.10 -7.82 -4.82
CA THR A 339 -2.65 -8.02 -4.60
C THR A 339 -1.81 -7.44 -5.72
N PHE A 340 -2.20 -7.58 -6.99
CA PHE A 340 -1.45 -7.10 -8.16
C PHE A 340 -2.21 -6.04 -8.97
N VAL A 341 -3.24 -5.38 -8.41
CA VAL A 341 -3.98 -4.33 -9.14
C VAL A 341 -3.04 -3.31 -9.73
N GLY A 342 -3.16 -3.05 -11.04
CA GLY A 342 -2.44 -1.94 -11.67
C GLY A 342 -0.94 -2.14 -11.83
N CYS A 343 -0.43 -3.37 -11.75
CA CYS A 343 0.92 -3.72 -12.20
C CYS A 343 0.96 -3.67 -13.74
N ASN A 344 0.94 -2.43 -14.26
CA ASN A 344 0.67 -2.18 -15.67
C ASN A 344 1.78 -2.59 -16.62
N SER A 345 3.04 -2.63 -16.15
CA SER A 345 4.23 -2.98 -16.95
C SER A 345 4.63 -4.45 -16.86
N LEU A 346 4.00 -5.21 -15.95
CA LEU A 346 4.33 -6.62 -15.72
C LEU A 346 3.82 -7.48 -16.89
N GLU A 347 4.76 -8.01 -17.71
CA GLU A 347 4.42 -8.81 -18.89
C GLU A 347 4.18 -10.29 -18.54
N GLU A 348 4.90 -10.81 -17.55
CA GLU A 348 4.79 -12.18 -17.05
C GLU A 348 4.69 -12.19 -15.53
N LEU A 349 3.90 -13.11 -14.98
CA LEU A 349 3.80 -13.35 -13.53
C LEU A 349 3.57 -14.84 -13.28
N ASP A 350 4.56 -15.50 -12.66
CA ASP A 350 4.47 -16.91 -12.30
C ASP A 350 3.85 -17.07 -10.90
N VAL A 351 2.60 -17.54 -10.85
CA VAL A 351 1.86 -17.87 -9.62
C VAL A 351 1.61 -19.37 -9.48
N SER A 352 2.37 -20.19 -10.21
CA SER A 352 2.20 -21.65 -10.23
C SER A 352 2.49 -22.34 -8.89
N ASN A 353 3.17 -21.65 -7.98
CA ASN A 353 3.45 -22.13 -6.62
C ASN A 353 2.39 -21.71 -5.59
N PHE A 354 1.41 -20.85 -5.95
CA PHE A 354 0.43 -20.37 -4.99
C PHE A 354 -0.52 -21.46 -4.54
N ASP A 355 -0.56 -21.76 -3.24
CA ASP A 355 -1.62 -22.53 -2.59
C ASP A 355 -2.75 -21.57 -2.19
N THR A 356 -3.88 -21.65 -2.88
CA THR A 356 -5.02 -20.76 -2.65
C THR A 356 -6.16 -21.41 -1.88
N SER A 357 -5.96 -22.61 -1.35
CA SER A 357 -6.99 -23.40 -0.67
C SER A 357 -7.62 -22.72 0.56
N SER A 358 -6.87 -21.82 1.20
CA SER A 358 -7.34 -21.01 2.35
C SER A 358 -7.93 -19.65 1.95
N VAL A 359 -7.84 -19.25 0.67
CA VAL A 359 -8.22 -17.93 0.21
C VAL A 359 -9.74 -17.79 0.13
N THR A 360 -10.29 -16.77 0.78
CA THR A 360 -11.73 -16.46 0.78
C THR A 360 -12.12 -15.33 -0.16
N THR A 361 -11.17 -14.47 -0.58
CA THR A 361 -11.40 -13.40 -1.55
C THR A 361 -10.24 -13.26 -2.52
N MET A 362 -10.58 -13.25 -3.82
CA MET A 362 -9.68 -12.94 -4.95
C MET A 362 -10.19 -11.71 -5.71
N GLN A 363 -11.02 -10.87 -5.04
CA GLN A 363 -11.55 -9.67 -5.67
C GLN A 363 -10.42 -8.80 -6.21
N ALA A 364 -10.52 -8.41 -7.49
CA ALA A 364 -9.59 -7.55 -8.19
C ALA A 364 -8.10 -8.00 -8.18
N MET A 365 -7.80 -9.30 -7.92
CA MET A 365 -6.42 -9.77 -7.71
C MET A 365 -5.46 -9.35 -8.82
N PHE A 366 -5.88 -9.40 -10.08
CA PHE A 366 -5.09 -9.03 -11.27
C PHE A 366 -5.68 -7.84 -12.04
N ASN A 367 -6.58 -7.06 -11.41
CA ASN A 367 -7.23 -5.94 -12.08
C ASN A 367 -6.19 -4.96 -12.66
N ALA A 368 -6.39 -4.57 -13.92
CA ALA A 368 -5.53 -3.65 -14.66
C ALA A 368 -4.06 -4.09 -14.80
N CYS A 369 -3.74 -5.39 -14.75
CA CYS A 369 -2.46 -5.93 -15.23
C CYS A 369 -2.44 -5.89 -16.76
N ARG A 370 -2.19 -4.71 -17.33
CA ARG A 370 -2.45 -4.42 -18.74
C ARG A 370 -1.47 -5.04 -19.72
N ALA A 371 -0.20 -5.18 -19.31
CA ALA A 371 0.85 -5.79 -20.13
C ALA A 371 0.86 -7.31 -20.03
N LEU A 372 0.19 -7.89 -19.04
CA LEU A 372 0.20 -9.33 -18.78
C LEU A 372 -0.41 -10.10 -19.97
N GLU A 373 0.45 -10.83 -20.72
CA GLU A 373 0.03 -11.57 -21.91
C GLU A 373 -0.45 -12.98 -21.58
N LYS A 374 0.12 -13.58 -20.54
CA LYS A 374 -0.18 -14.95 -20.09
C LYS A 374 -0.25 -15.02 -18.57
N LEU A 375 -1.15 -15.83 -18.08
CA LEU A 375 -1.30 -16.10 -16.65
C LEU A 375 -1.76 -17.54 -16.45
N ASP A 376 -0.93 -18.36 -15.78
CA ASP A 376 -1.29 -19.74 -15.44
C ASP A 376 -1.89 -19.78 -14.02
N VAL A 377 -3.18 -20.05 -13.94
CA VAL A 377 -3.94 -20.20 -12.69
C VAL A 377 -4.46 -21.64 -12.51
N SER A 378 -3.86 -22.60 -13.22
CA SER A 378 -4.30 -24.01 -13.24
C SER A 378 -4.17 -24.72 -11.89
N ASN A 379 -3.34 -24.19 -10.99
CA ASN A 379 -3.15 -24.69 -9.62
C ASN A 379 -4.07 -24.03 -8.58
N PHE A 380 -4.86 -22.99 -8.95
CA PHE A 380 -5.70 -22.30 -7.98
C PHE A 380 -6.85 -23.19 -7.50
N ASP A 381 -6.92 -23.42 -6.19
CA ASP A 381 -8.10 -23.95 -5.50
C ASP A 381 -9.00 -22.78 -5.09
N THR A 382 -10.16 -22.67 -5.74
CA THR A 382 -11.09 -21.57 -5.50
C THR A 382 -12.32 -21.99 -4.71
N SER A 383 -12.33 -23.20 -4.13
CA SER A 383 -13.49 -23.78 -3.44
C SER A 383 -13.95 -22.96 -2.21
N SER A 384 -13.02 -22.23 -1.58
CA SER A 384 -13.31 -21.35 -0.43
C SER A 384 -13.62 -19.90 -0.84
N VAL A 385 -13.50 -19.54 -2.13
CA VAL A 385 -13.63 -18.16 -2.60
C VAL A 385 -15.09 -17.75 -2.68
N THR A 386 -15.43 -16.61 -2.07
CA THR A 386 -16.80 -16.06 -2.04
C THR A 386 -17.02 -14.89 -3.01
N THR A 387 -15.95 -14.23 -3.48
CA THR A 387 -16.00 -13.14 -4.45
C THR A 387 -14.85 -13.21 -5.44
N MET A 388 -15.18 -13.10 -6.73
CA MET A 388 -14.27 -12.97 -7.86
C MET A 388 -14.54 -11.67 -8.63
N GLN A 389 -15.16 -10.67 -7.95
CA GLN A 389 -15.47 -9.38 -8.57
C GLN A 389 -14.19 -8.76 -9.14
N ALA A 390 -14.24 -8.33 -10.42
CA ALA A 390 -13.17 -7.61 -11.09
C ALA A 390 -11.80 -8.34 -11.14
N MET A 391 -11.75 -9.67 -10.95
CA MET A 391 -10.49 -10.42 -10.78
C MET A 391 -9.51 -10.22 -11.93
N PHE A 392 -10.00 -10.15 -13.16
CA PHE A 392 -9.22 -9.93 -14.39
C PHE A 392 -9.66 -8.64 -15.14
N GLU A 393 -10.36 -7.73 -14.47
CA GLU A 393 -10.85 -6.49 -15.07
C GLU A 393 -9.69 -5.70 -15.68
N ASN A 394 -9.83 -5.23 -16.94
CA ASN A 394 -8.82 -4.48 -17.67
C ASN A 394 -7.46 -5.18 -17.89
N CYS A 395 -7.41 -6.52 -17.85
CA CYS A 395 -6.25 -7.30 -18.32
C CYS A 395 -6.22 -7.25 -19.86
N THR A 396 -5.84 -6.10 -20.41
CA THR A 396 -5.96 -5.82 -21.85
C THR A 396 -5.00 -6.61 -22.72
N GLY A 397 -3.86 -7.07 -22.17
CA GLY A 397 -2.86 -7.89 -22.88
C GLY A 397 -3.22 -9.38 -22.92
N LEU A 398 -4.06 -9.85 -22.00
CA LEU A 398 -4.33 -11.28 -21.79
C LEU A 398 -5.07 -11.88 -23.00
N GLY A 399 -4.37 -12.70 -23.79
CA GLY A 399 -4.92 -13.32 -24.99
C GLY A 399 -5.60 -14.66 -24.74
N GLU A 400 -5.13 -15.41 -23.78
CA GLU A 400 -5.63 -16.74 -23.38
C GLU A 400 -5.72 -16.82 -21.87
N LEU A 401 -6.75 -17.48 -21.35
CA LEU A 401 -6.92 -17.74 -19.93
C LEU A 401 -7.67 -19.05 -19.70
N ASP A 402 -7.03 -20.02 -19.02
CA ASP A 402 -7.66 -21.27 -18.63
C ASP A 402 -8.11 -21.21 -17.15
N VAL A 403 -9.41 -21.24 -16.94
CA VAL A 403 -10.06 -21.26 -15.63
C VAL A 403 -10.90 -22.53 -15.42
N SER A 404 -10.56 -23.59 -16.15
CA SER A 404 -11.28 -24.87 -16.13
C SER A 404 -11.22 -25.59 -14.77
N ASN A 405 -10.26 -25.23 -13.91
CA ASN A 405 -10.10 -25.76 -12.56
C ASN A 405 -10.90 -24.97 -11.49
N PHE A 406 -11.48 -23.79 -11.84
CA PHE A 406 -12.16 -22.96 -10.84
C PHE A 406 -13.45 -23.63 -10.33
N ASP A 407 -13.54 -23.83 -9.01
CA ASP A 407 -14.79 -24.12 -8.31
C ASP A 407 -15.46 -22.81 -7.90
N THR A 408 -16.60 -22.51 -8.52
CA THR A 408 -17.32 -21.25 -8.28
C THR A 408 -18.60 -21.45 -7.46
N SER A 409 -18.81 -22.63 -6.88
CA SER A 409 -20.05 -22.99 -6.16
C SER A 409 -20.33 -22.09 -4.94
N SER A 410 -19.28 -21.54 -4.32
CA SER A 410 -19.37 -20.62 -3.17
C SER A 410 -19.40 -19.13 -3.57
N VAL A 411 -19.20 -18.81 -4.86
CA VAL A 411 -19.05 -17.41 -5.33
C VAL A 411 -20.41 -16.71 -5.39
N THR A 412 -20.49 -15.54 -4.80
CA THR A 412 -21.72 -14.72 -4.74
C THR A 412 -21.73 -13.55 -5.71
N THR A 413 -20.54 -13.07 -6.17
CA THR A 413 -20.40 -11.98 -7.15
C THR A 413 -19.29 -12.25 -8.15
N MET A 414 -19.57 -12.04 -9.44
CA MET A 414 -18.65 -12.08 -10.56
C MET A 414 -18.76 -10.79 -11.40
N ALA A 415 -19.24 -9.69 -10.78
CA ALA A 415 -19.35 -8.41 -11.49
C ALA A 415 -18.00 -7.96 -11.99
N TYR A 416 -17.91 -7.46 -13.24
CA TYR A 416 -16.69 -6.95 -13.88
C TYR A 416 -15.55 -7.98 -14.04
N MET A 417 -15.77 -9.28 -13.80
CA MET A 417 -14.69 -10.27 -13.69
C MET A 417 -13.73 -10.26 -14.89
N PHE A 418 -14.23 -10.02 -16.10
CA PHE A 418 -13.46 -9.95 -17.35
C PHE A 418 -13.70 -8.63 -18.11
N ASP A 419 -14.29 -7.59 -17.47
CA ASP A 419 -14.52 -6.30 -18.15
C ASP A 419 -13.20 -5.75 -18.70
N GLY A 420 -13.21 -5.32 -19.97
CA GLY A 420 -12.02 -4.74 -20.60
C GLY A 420 -10.91 -5.72 -20.96
N CYS A 421 -11.11 -7.04 -20.92
CA CYS A 421 -10.19 -8.03 -21.47
C CYS A 421 -10.22 -7.98 -23.00
N THR A 422 -9.59 -6.95 -23.57
CA THR A 422 -9.73 -6.61 -24.99
C THR A 422 -9.00 -7.54 -25.96
N SER A 423 -8.03 -8.34 -25.49
CA SER A 423 -7.28 -9.31 -26.30
C SER A 423 -7.81 -10.73 -26.22
N LEU A 424 -8.67 -11.04 -25.26
CA LEU A 424 -9.18 -12.39 -25.02
C LEU A 424 -10.12 -12.79 -26.17
N GLU A 425 -9.75 -13.84 -26.94
CA GLU A 425 -10.51 -14.27 -28.12
C GLU A 425 -11.52 -15.37 -27.83
N GLU A 426 -11.21 -16.27 -26.90
CA GLU A 426 -12.06 -17.38 -26.49
C GLU A 426 -12.03 -17.53 -24.98
N LEU A 427 -13.17 -17.87 -24.37
CA LEU A 427 -13.29 -18.12 -22.94
C LEU A 427 -14.27 -19.27 -22.67
N ASP A 428 -13.77 -20.32 -22.04
CA ASP A 428 -14.60 -21.47 -21.63
C ASP A 428 -14.87 -21.42 -20.11
N LEU A 429 -16.11 -21.11 -19.76
CA LEU A 429 -16.64 -21.10 -18.41
C LEU A 429 -17.69 -22.20 -18.19
N SER A 430 -17.62 -23.27 -19.00
CA SER A 430 -18.59 -24.36 -18.93
C SER A 430 -18.57 -25.12 -17.58
N ASN A 431 -17.47 -25.02 -16.82
CA ASN A 431 -17.32 -25.56 -15.48
C ASN A 431 -17.94 -24.70 -14.37
N PHE A 432 -18.22 -23.39 -14.64
CA PHE A 432 -18.68 -22.46 -13.60
C PHE A 432 -20.08 -22.83 -13.10
N ASP A 433 -20.21 -23.06 -11.80
CA ASP A 433 -21.50 -23.12 -11.10
C ASP A 433 -21.88 -21.72 -10.62
N THR A 434 -22.90 -21.13 -11.24
CA THR A 434 -23.37 -19.78 -10.90
C THR A 434 -24.65 -19.78 -10.07
N SER A 435 -25.00 -20.92 -9.47
CA SER A 435 -26.25 -21.05 -8.70
C SER A 435 -26.31 -20.14 -7.46
N SER A 436 -25.17 -19.82 -6.87
CA SER A 436 -25.03 -18.90 -5.72
C SER A 436 -24.80 -17.45 -6.13
N VAL A 437 -24.53 -17.16 -7.42
CA VAL A 437 -24.16 -15.82 -7.89
C VAL A 437 -25.38 -14.91 -7.92
N THR A 438 -25.25 -13.74 -7.31
CA THR A 438 -26.31 -12.71 -7.26
C THR A 438 -26.13 -11.63 -8.32
N THR A 439 -24.89 -11.34 -8.75
CA THR A 439 -24.60 -10.34 -9.79
C THR A 439 -23.48 -10.77 -10.71
N MET A 440 -23.69 -10.58 -12.01
CA MET A 440 -22.75 -10.70 -13.13
C MET A 440 -22.75 -9.39 -13.94
N ALA A 441 -23.05 -8.26 -13.28
CA ALA A 441 -23.09 -6.97 -13.97
C ALA A 441 -21.73 -6.69 -14.64
N TYR A 442 -21.77 -6.30 -15.91
CA TYR A 442 -20.59 -5.92 -16.70
C TYR A 442 -19.51 -7.01 -16.85
N MET A 443 -19.85 -8.29 -16.59
CA MET A 443 -18.86 -9.40 -16.49
C MET A 443 -17.96 -9.54 -17.74
N PHE A 444 -18.50 -9.31 -18.94
CA PHE A 444 -17.77 -9.37 -20.22
C PHE A 444 -17.83 -8.03 -20.97
N GLN A 445 -18.11 -6.92 -20.27
CA GLN A 445 -18.16 -5.60 -20.91
C GLN A 445 -16.82 -5.32 -21.59
N ASN A 446 -16.86 -4.69 -22.77
CA ASN A 446 -15.68 -4.30 -23.54
C ASN A 446 -14.68 -5.43 -23.89
N CYS A 447 -15.07 -6.71 -23.82
CA CYS A 447 -14.27 -7.81 -24.35
C CYS A 447 -14.30 -7.77 -25.90
N THR A 448 -13.62 -6.79 -26.49
CA THR A 448 -13.78 -6.44 -27.92
C THR A 448 -13.25 -7.48 -28.89
N ALA A 449 -12.31 -8.35 -28.49
CA ALA A 449 -11.80 -9.45 -29.29
C ALA A 449 -12.53 -10.79 -29.07
N LEU A 450 -13.39 -10.90 -28.06
CA LEU A 450 -14.01 -12.16 -27.66
C LEU A 450 -14.97 -12.69 -28.75
N LYS A 451 -14.59 -13.79 -29.39
CA LYS A 451 -15.31 -14.44 -30.51
C LYS A 451 -16.18 -15.60 -30.02
N SER A 452 -15.69 -16.37 -29.07
CA SER A 452 -16.33 -17.60 -28.57
C SER A 452 -16.44 -17.59 -27.04
N LEU A 453 -17.64 -17.85 -26.53
CA LEU A 453 -17.91 -17.88 -25.09
C LEU A 453 -18.80 -19.07 -24.72
N TYR A 454 -18.39 -19.85 -23.73
CA TYR A 454 -19.08 -21.05 -23.26
C TYR A 454 -19.60 -20.84 -21.83
N LEU A 455 -20.93 -20.90 -21.65
CA LEU A 455 -21.66 -20.64 -20.40
C LEU A 455 -22.65 -21.79 -20.10
N ASP A 456 -22.21 -23.04 -20.27
CA ASP A 456 -23.10 -24.20 -20.25
C ASP A 456 -23.84 -24.42 -18.91
N ASN A 457 -23.26 -24.03 -17.78
CA ASN A 457 -23.83 -24.20 -16.44
C ASN A 457 -24.36 -22.90 -15.83
N PHE A 458 -24.37 -21.81 -16.58
CA PHE A 458 -24.82 -20.52 -16.07
C PHE A 458 -26.33 -20.51 -15.79
N THR A 459 -26.68 -19.88 -14.67
CA THR A 459 -28.06 -19.56 -14.27
C THR A 459 -28.28 -18.06 -14.32
N THR A 460 -29.53 -17.61 -14.41
CA THR A 460 -29.82 -16.16 -14.43
C THR A 460 -29.70 -15.58 -13.02
N PRO A 461 -28.73 -14.70 -12.75
CA PRO A 461 -28.59 -13.99 -11.46
C PRO A 461 -29.65 -12.91 -11.30
N LYS A 462 -29.66 -12.23 -10.15
CA LYS A 462 -30.54 -11.07 -9.90
C LYS A 462 -30.15 -9.87 -10.75
N THR A 463 -28.85 -9.68 -11.02
CA THR A 463 -28.33 -8.54 -11.78
C THR A 463 -27.39 -9.00 -12.88
N MET A 464 -27.66 -8.57 -14.12
CA MET A 464 -26.84 -8.83 -15.32
C MET A 464 -26.62 -7.55 -16.13
N THR A 465 -26.81 -6.38 -15.54
CA THR A 465 -26.74 -5.10 -16.25
C THR A 465 -25.44 -4.99 -17.04
N GLY A 466 -25.53 -4.68 -18.33
CA GLY A 466 -24.37 -4.44 -19.19
C GLY A 466 -23.43 -5.62 -19.41
N MET A 467 -23.84 -6.85 -19.10
CA MET A 467 -22.97 -8.04 -19.10
C MET A 467 -22.15 -8.21 -20.38
N PHE A 468 -22.72 -7.83 -21.53
CA PHE A 468 -22.07 -7.93 -22.85
C PHE A 468 -21.90 -6.59 -23.56
N THR A 469 -22.03 -5.47 -22.87
CA THR A 469 -21.90 -4.14 -23.46
C THR A 469 -20.50 -3.97 -24.08
N GLY A 470 -20.43 -3.68 -25.38
CA GLY A 470 -19.14 -3.49 -26.06
C GLY A 470 -18.42 -4.78 -26.46
N THR A 471 -18.98 -5.97 -26.25
CA THR A 471 -18.43 -7.26 -26.70
C THR A 471 -18.77 -7.49 -28.18
N THR A 472 -18.14 -6.70 -29.05
CA THR A 472 -18.57 -6.53 -30.46
C THR A 472 -18.13 -7.66 -31.40
N ALA A 473 -17.15 -8.47 -31.03
CA ALA A 473 -16.65 -9.57 -31.85
C ALA A 473 -17.36 -10.91 -31.59
N LEU A 474 -18.26 -10.97 -30.59
CA LEU A 474 -18.88 -12.22 -30.16
C LEU A 474 -19.73 -12.84 -31.28
N THR A 475 -19.28 -14.01 -31.75
CA THR A 475 -19.91 -14.74 -32.86
C THR A 475 -20.53 -16.05 -32.38
N TYR A 476 -19.90 -16.68 -31.39
CA TYR A 476 -20.34 -17.95 -30.85
C TYR A 476 -20.60 -17.82 -29.36
N LEU A 477 -21.86 -17.99 -28.95
CA LEU A 477 -22.28 -18.03 -27.56
C LEU A 477 -23.00 -19.36 -27.27
N PHE A 478 -22.37 -20.16 -26.43
CA PHE A 478 -22.95 -21.41 -25.93
C PHE A 478 -23.44 -21.17 -24.51
N ALA A 479 -24.75 -21.21 -24.30
CA ALA A 479 -25.32 -20.88 -23.00
C ALA A 479 -26.31 -21.93 -22.53
N SER A 480 -26.41 -22.10 -21.22
CA SER A 480 -27.43 -22.90 -20.58
C SER A 480 -28.85 -22.40 -20.91
N HIS A 481 -29.82 -23.32 -21.05
CA HIS A 481 -31.24 -22.95 -21.14
C HIS A 481 -31.76 -22.25 -19.86
N ASN A 482 -31.01 -22.27 -18.76
CA ASN A 482 -31.32 -21.60 -17.49
C ASN A 482 -30.91 -20.13 -17.50
N LEU A 483 -30.01 -19.72 -18.41
CA LEU A 483 -29.65 -18.31 -18.60
C LEU A 483 -30.67 -17.65 -19.54
N ARG A 484 -31.52 -16.77 -19.01
CA ARG A 484 -32.69 -16.23 -19.73
C ARG A 484 -32.57 -14.76 -20.14
N ALA A 485 -31.52 -14.07 -19.74
CA ALA A 485 -31.28 -12.69 -20.10
C ALA A 485 -29.89 -12.52 -20.69
N PHE A 486 -29.79 -11.67 -21.74
CA PHE A 486 -28.56 -11.37 -22.47
C PHE A 486 -28.47 -9.85 -22.64
N ASP A 487 -28.37 -9.13 -21.52
CA ASP A 487 -28.30 -7.67 -21.55
C ASP A 487 -27.03 -7.20 -22.26
N GLY A 488 -27.19 -6.29 -23.22
CA GLY A 488 -26.11 -5.78 -24.04
C GLY A 488 -25.89 -6.50 -25.38
N LEU A 489 -26.50 -7.70 -25.64
CA LEU A 489 -26.41 -8.38 -26.94
C LEU A 489 -27.37 -7.79 -27.99
N ALA A 490 -28.44 -7.12 -27.58
CA ALA A 490 -29.50 -6.65 -28.48
C ALA A 490 -29.10 -5.50 -29.41
N ASN A 491 -27.89 -4.95 -29.27
CA ASN A 491 -27.41 -3.81 -30.06
C ASN A 491 -26.10 -4.11 -30.82
N THR A 492 -25.75 -5.38 -31.00
CA THR A 492 -24.60 -5.80 -31.81
C THR A 492 -25.02 -6.19 -33.22
#